data_9d86f45dad68fb1ebb58962ee2ce0e03
#
_entry.id   9d86f45dad68fb1ebb58962ee2ce0e03
#
_cell.length_a   1.000
_cell.length_b   1.000
_cell.length_c   1.000
_cell.angle_alpha   90.00
_cell.angle_beta   90.00
_cell.angle_gamma   90.00
#
_symmetry.space_group_name_H-M   'P 1'
#
loop_
_entity.id
_entity.type
_entity.pdbx_description
1 polymer ?
#
loop_
_entity_poly.entity_id
_entity_poly.type
_entity_poly.pdbx_seq_one_letter_code
_entity_poly.pdbx_strand_id
1 'polypeptide(L)'
;CIIAILKGKQRDWRQPVPADEEEADMLKLWIVGASGQIGSAINEVLDPLEMEVFNTDKEELDITDTDEVLNFGVINRPDVIINCAAVTDTDLCEKEPELAYRVNALGARNLSIVARKTGAKMVQISTDDVFDGIRHTPYTEFDDTNPKTVYGRSKRAGENYVKEFTHKHFILRSNWVYGNGNNFVNRVLHAADTKDELLIASDQFGSPTSAKDLARIILYLIKTNEYGTYHATCQGVCNRYEFAQEVLKLAGKRITLRPVVTSESDLSST
;
A
#
# COMPACT_ATOMS: atom_id res chain seq x y z
N CYS A 1 -10.21 6.48 10.28
CA CYS A 1 -8.75 6.40 10.01
C CYS A 1 -8.03 5.82 11.21
N ILE A 2 -7.25 4.89 10.96
CA ILE A 2 -6.34 3.97 11.57
C ILE A 2 -5.91 4.25 12.98
N ILE A 3 -5.89 3.19 13.70
CA ILE A 3 -5.04 3.03 14.88
C ILE A 3 -3.98 1.98 14.53
N ALA A 4 -2.77 2.43 14.19
CA ALA A 4 -1.63 1.59 14.41
C ALA A 4 -1.55 1.43 15.93
N ILE A 5 -1.87 0.25 16.46
CA ILE A 5 -1.72 -0.04 17.88
C ILE A 5 -0.22 -0.17 18.13
N LEU A 6 0.41 0.95 18.42
CA LEU A 6 1.75 0.96 19.03
C LEU A 6 1.60 0.36 20.42
N LYS A 7 2.25 -0.75 20.68
CA LYS A 7 2.29 -1.50 21.94
C LYS A 7 2.17 -0.57 23.16
N GLY A 8 0.98 -0.49 23.75
CA GLY A 8 0.73 0.01 25.10
C GLY A 8 0.81 1.51 25.34
N LYS A 9 1.04 2.37 24.32
CA LYS A 9 0.94 3.82 24.42
C LYS A 9 0.11 4.34 23.25
N GLN A 10 -1.12 4.71 23.51
CA GLN A 10 -1.94 5.51 22.58
C GLN A 10 -1.25 6.88 22.41
N ARG A 11 -0.37 7.03 21.42
CA ARG A 11 0.06 8.35 20.96
C ARG A 11 -0.92 8.81 19.89
N ASP A 12 -1.44 10.01 20.06
CA ASP A 12 -2.22 10.67 19.02
C ASP A 12 -1.28 11.02 17.85
N TRP A 13 -1.38 10.30 16.73
CA TRP A 13 -0.57 10.53 15.52
C TRP A 13 -0.75 11.94 14.94
N ARG A 14 -1.75 12.71 15.42
CA ARG A 14 -1.99 14.11 15.06
C ARG A 14 -1.08 15.07 15.80
N GLN A 15 -0.37 14.59 16.82
CA GLN A 15 0.58 15.42 17.57
C GLN A 15 1.96 15.35 16.91
N PRO A 16 2.65 16.49 16.72
CA PRO A 16 4.00 16.48 16.19
C PRO A 16 4.93 15.66 17.10
N VAL A 17 5.82 14.87 16.51
CA VAL A 17 6.92 14.22 17.23
C VAL A 17 7.83 15.32 17.76
N PRO A 18 8.23 15.34 19.06
CA PRO A 18 9.21 16.31 19.53
C PRO A 18 10.49 16.15 18.71
N ALA A 19 10.90 17.19 18.01
CA ALA A 19 12.21 17.27 17.42
C ALA A 19 13.20 17.48 18.58
N ASP A 20 14.16 16.58 18.73
CA ASP A 20 15.40 16.92 19.42
C ASP A 20 16.08 17.98 18.55
N GLU A 21 16.45 19.13 19.14
CA GLU A 21 16.99 20.32 18.48
C GLU A 21 18.46 20.12 18.05
N GLU A 22 18.76 19.05 17.30
CA GLU A 22 19.91 19.01 16.41
C GLU A 22 19.45 19.50 15.04
N GLU A 23 20.23 20.35 14.34
CA GLU A 23 19.97 20.72 12.93
C GLU A 23 19.68 19.43 12.16
N ALA A 24 18.42 19.10 11.99
CA ALA A 24 18.03 17.83 11.41
C ALA A 24 18.40 17.90 9.93
N ASP A 25 19.45 17.18 9.54
CA ASP A 25 19.74 16.92 8.14
C ASP A 25 18.45 16.51 7.44
N MET A 26 18.18 17.13 6.29
CA MET A 26 16.98 16.87 5.51
C MET A 26 16.88 15.37 5.19
N LEU A 27 15.78 14.73 5.59
CA LEU A 27 15.60 13.29 5.45
C LEU A 27 15.48 12.91 3.97
N LYS A 28 16.36 12.05 3.47
CA LYS A 28 16.39 11.60 2.08
C LYS A 28 15.45 10.42 1.86
N LEU A 29 14.35 10.66 1.14
CA LEU A 29 13.35 9.65 0.81
C LEU A 29 13.52 9.18 -0.64
N TRP A 30 13.58 7.87 -0.85
CA TRP A 30 13.44 7.28 -2.16
C TRP A 30 12.06 6.63 -2.28
N ILE A 31 11.18 7.23 -3.09
CA ILE A 31 9.82 6.73 -3.36
C ILE A 31 9.84 5.99 -4.68
N VAL A 32 9.62 4.67 -4.62
CA VAL A 32 9.59 3.78 -5.78
C VAL A 32 8.13 3.51 -6.15
N GLY A 33 7.76 3.71 -7.42
CA GLY A 33 6.37 3.73 -7.88
C GLY A 33 5.68 5.04 -7.48
N ALA A 34 6.40 6.16 -7.70
CA ALA A 34 6.02 7.49 -7.22
C ALA A 34 4.79 8.07 -7.92
N SER A 35 4.53 7.70 -9.18
CA SER A 35 3.34 8.10 -9.94
C SER A 35 2.08 7.30 -9.54
N GLY A 36 2.26 6.18 -8.86
CA GLY A 36 1.17 5.34 -8.38
C GLY A 36 0.31 6.03 -7.31
N GLN A 37 -0.83 5.41 -6.98
CA GLN A 37 -1.83 5.98 -6.07
C GLN A 37 -1.25 6.35 -4.68
N ILE A 38 -0.40 5.51 -4.11
CA ILE A 38 0.20 5.74 -2.79
C ILE A 38 1.40 6.68 -2.92
N GLY A 39 2.26 6.48 -3.92
CA GLY A 39 3.43 7.33 -4.16
C GLY A 39 3.05 8.80 -4.40
N SER A 40 2.06 9.05 -5.25
CA SER A 40 1.54 10.40 -5.48
C SER A 40 0.92 11.00 -4.21
N ALA A 41 0.19 10.20 -3.41
CA ALA A 41 -0.38 10.68 -2.16
C ALA A 41 0.70 11.03 -1.11
N ILE A 42 1.85 10.33 -1.10
CA ILE A 42 3.00 10.69 -0.25
C ILE A 42 3.55 12.04 -0.70
N ASN A 43 3.79 12.22 -2.00
CA ASN A 43 4.29 13.47 -2.56
C ASN A 43 3.35 14.67 -2.31
N GLU A 44 2.02 14.45 -2.20
CA GLU A 44 1.06 15.49 -1.89
C GLU A 44 1.07 15.93 -0.41
N VAL A 45 1.48 15.08 0.51
CA VAL A 45 1.36 15.35 1.96
C VAL A 45 2.70 15.51 2.68
N LEU A 46 3.83 15.21 2.04
CA LEU A 46 5.15 15.43 2.60
C LEU A 46 5.47 16.93 2.73
N ASP A 47 6.33 17.27 3.68
CA ASP A 47 6.88 18.62 3.80
C ASP A 47 8.20 18.71 3.03
N PRO A 48 8.27 19.50 1.93
CA PRO A 48 9.48 19.61 1.13
C PRO A 48 10.62 20.37 1.83
N LEU A 49 10.35 21.01 2.96
CA LEU A 49 11.38 21.68 3.78
C LEU A 49 12.10 20.70 4.71
N GLU A 50 11.44 19.59 5.05
CA GLU A 50 12.00 18.56 5.93
C GLU A 50 12.61 17.38 5.15
N MET A 51 12.26 17.21 3.87
CA MET A 51 12.50 15.98 3.12
C MET A 51 13.03 16.25 1.71
N GLU A 52 14.18 15.65 1.38
CA GLU A 52 14.69 15.53 0.02
C GLU A 52 14.13 14.25 -0.61
N VAL A 53 13.51 14.34 -1.79
CA VAL A 53 12.78 13.20 -2.38
C VAL A 53 13.36 12.79 -3.72
N PHE A 54 13.69 11.51 -3.84
CA PHE A 54 14.00 10.84 -5.11
C PHE A 54 12.78 10.02 -5.52
N ASN A 55 12.11 10.43 -6.59
CA ASN A 55 10.99 9.71 -7.17
C ASN A 55 11.48 8.85 -8.32
N THR A 56 11.08 7.58 -8.36
CA THR A 56 11.34 6.69 -9.50
C THR A 56 10.10 5.87 -9.83
N ASP A 57 9.86 5.72 -11.13
CA ASP A 57 8.89 4.80 -11.70
C ASP A 57 9.61 3.83 -12.64
N LYS A 58 8.87 2.93 -13.26
CA LYS A 58 9.45 1.85 -14.08
C LYS A 58 10.28 2.38 -15.26
N GLU A 59 9.90 3.54 -15.78
CA GLU A 59 10.56 4.18 -16.92
C GLU A 59 11.93 4.72 -16.56
N GLU A 60 12.14 5.15 -15.31
CA GLU A 60 13.41 5.67 -14.81
C GLU A 60 14.28 4.59 -14.18
N LEU A 61 13.64 3.56 -13.56
CA LEU A 61 14.34 2.48 -12.86
C LEU A 61 13.48 1.24 -12.75
N ASP A 62 13.88 0.15 -13.40
CA ASP A 62 13.23 -1.15 -13.22
C ASP A 62 13.71 -1.81 -11.93
N ILE A 63 12.83 -1.91 -10.93
CA ILE A 63 13.15 -2.55 -9.63
C ILE A 63 13.52 -4.04 -9.76
N THR A 64 13.25 -4.66 -10.91
CA THR A 64 13.63 -6.05 -11.19
C THR A 64 15.07 -6.18 -11.64
N ASP A 65 15.71 -5.08 -12.06
CA ASP A 65 17.14 -5.03 -12.37
C ASP A 65 17.94 -4.76 -11.09
N THR A 66 18.68 -5.76 -10.65
CA THR A 66 19.44 -5.70 -9.40
C THR A 66 20.56 -4.66 -9.45
N ASP A 67 21.22 -4.51 -10.60
CA ASP A 67 22.38 -3.63 -10.74
C ASP A 67 21.94 -2.16 -10.80
N GLU A 68 20.86 -1.85 -11.52
CA GLU A 68 20.26 -0.51 -11.53
C GLU A 68 19.84 -0.06 -10.15
N VAL A 69 19.10 -0.92 -9.42
CA VAL A 69 18.61 -0.66 -8.06
C VAL A 69 19.77 -0.43 -7.08
N LEU A 70 20.79 -1.28 -7.15
CA LEU A 70 21.99 -1.14 -6.31
C LEU A 70 22.77 0.15 -6.61
N ASN A 71 23.00 0.45 -7.87
CA ASN A 71 23.74 1.64 -8.28
C ASN A 71 23.01 2.92 -7.84
N PHE A 72 21.70 2.99 -8.10
CA PHE A 72 20.89 4.15 -7.70
C PHE A 72 20.95 4.36 -6.18
N GLY A 73 20.72 3.30 -5.40
CA GLY A 73 20.69 3.42 -3.94
C GLY A 73 22.04 3.74 -3.31
N VAL A 74 23.14 3.23 -3.87
CA VAL A 74 24.50 3.52 -3.37
C VAL A 74 24.94 4.94 -3.71
N ILE A 75 24.55 5.47 -4.87
CA ILE A 75 24.86 6.85 -5.27
C ILE A 75 24.07 7.84 -4.42
N ASN A 76 22.74 7.68 -4.34
CA ASN A 76 21.86 8.65 -3.70
C ASN A 76 21.79 8.51 -2.16
N ARG A 77 22.16 7.36 -1.61
CA ARG A 77 22.18 7.07 -0.15
C ARG A 77 20.93 7.54 0.57
N PRO A 78 19.74 7.02 0.20
CA PRO A 78 18.52 7.41 0.90
C PRO A 78 18.54 6.96 2.36
N ASP A 79 17.92 7.75 3.24
CA ASP A 79 17.68 7.37 4.64
C ASP A 79 16.48 6.43 4.74
N VAL A 80 15.52 6.57 3.82
CA VAL A 80 14.31 5.76 3.75
C VAL A 80 14.00 5.38 2.31
N ILE A 81 13.71 4.11 2.08
CA ILE A 81 13.19 3.59 0.80
C ILE A 81 11.73 3.21 1.01
N ILE A 82 10.83 3.80 0.21
CA ILE A 82 9.39 3.53 0.27
C ILE A 82 8.98 2.82 -1.02
N ASN A 83 8.72 1.51 -0.93
CA ASN A 83 8.30 0.72 -2.07
C ASN A 83 6.79 0.71 -2.25
N CYS A 84 6.30 1.56 -3.15
CA CYS A 84 4.91 1.60 -3.62
C CYS A 84 4.71 0.85 -4.95
N ALA A 85 5.80 0.42 -5.61
CA ALA A 85 5.73 -0.30 -6.88
C ALA A 85 5.20 -1.71 -6.68
N ALA A 86 4.23 -2.09 -7.48
CA ALA A 86 3.65 -3.44 -7.51
C ALA A 86 2.84 -3.69 -8.78
N VAL A 87 2.75 -4.94 -9.20
CA VAL A 87 1.67 -5.40 -10.07
C VAL A 87 0.48 -5.72 -9.17
N THR A 88 -0.58 -4.90 -9.26
CA THR A 88 -1.75 -4.99 -8.37
C THR A 88 -2.99 -5.56 -9.05
N ASP A 89 -3.01 -5.64 -10.38
CA ASP A 89 -4.07 -6.28 -11.14
C ASP A 89 -4.04 -7.80 -10.87
N THR A 90 -5.04 -8.27 -10.12
CA THR A 90 -5.13 -9.68 -9.70
C THR A 90 -5.31 -10.62 -10.89
N ASP A 91 -6.08 -10.20 -11.91
CA ASP A 91 -6.31 -11.02 -13.11
C ASP A 91 -5.04 -11.14 -13.97
N LEU A 92 -4.27 -10.03 -14.05
CA LEU A 92 -2.96 -10.05 -14.70
C LEU A 92 -1.98 -10.94 -13.92
N CYS A 93 -1.98 -10.87 -12.60
CA CYS A 93 -1.13 -11.72 -11.76
C CYS A 93 -1.42 -13.22 -11.98
N GLU A 94 -2.69 -13.61 -12.10
CA GLU A 94 -3.07 -15.01 -12.38
C GLU A 94 -2.65 -15.45 -13.79
N LYS A 95 -2.69 -14.55 -14.79
CA LYS A 95 -2.26 -14.81 -16.17
C LYS A 95 -0.75 -14.84 -16.33
N GLU A 96 -0.03 -13.97 -15.59
CA GLU A 96 1.41 -13.78 -15.67
C GLU A 96 2.08 -13.88 -14.28
N PRO A 97 2.09 -15.08 -13.66
CA PRO A 97 2.65 -15.26 -12.33
C PRO A 97 4.13 -14.84 -12.21
N GLU A 98 4.92 -15.09 -13.25
CA GLU A 98 6.34 -14.73 -13.28
C GLU A 98 6.54 -13.21 -13.17
N LEU A 99 5.71 -12.41 -13.86
CA LEU A 99 5.73 -10.96 -13.76
C LEU A 99 5.37 -10.52 -12.34
N ALA A 100 4.32 -11.10 -11.76
CA ALA A 100 3.89 -10.77 -10.40
C ALA A 100 5.00 -11.04 -9.37
N TYR A 101 5.65 -12.21 -9.41
CA TYR A 101 6.76 -12.53 -8.50
C TYR A 101 8.00 -11.70 -8.77
N ARG A 102 8.33 -11.44 -10.03
CA ARG A 102 9.49 -10.63 -10.40
C ARG A 102 9.38 -9.21 -9.84
N VAL A 103 8.23 -8.56 -9.98
CA VAL A 103 8.03 -7.20 -9.48
C VAL A 103 7.76 -7.21 -7.98
N ASN A 104 6.74 -7.95 -7.51
CA ASN A 104 6.26 -7.85 -6.13
C ASN A 104 7.19 -8.51 -5.11
N ALA A 105 7.94 -9.52 -5.51
CA ALA A 105 8.85 -10.25 -4.62
C ALA A 105 10.32 -9.88 -4.87
N LEU A 106 10.83 -10.08 -6.10
CA LEU A 106 12.25 -9.84 -6.37
C LEU A 106 12.59 -8.35 -6.39
N GLY A 107 11.67 -7.48 -6.86
CA GLY A 107 11.83 -6.03 -6.72
C GLY A 107 11.95 -5.60 -5.26
N ALA A 108 11.06 -6.10 -4.39
CA ALA A 108 11.13 -5.82 -2.95
C ALA A 108 12.44 -6.35 -2.32
N ARG A 109 12.92 -7.53 -2.76
CA ARG A 109 14.23 -8.07 -2.36
C ARG A 109 15.36 -7.13 -2.73
N ASN A 110 15.42 -6.65 -3.99
CA ASN A 110 16.47 -5.79 -4.49
C ASN A 110 16.56 -4.48 -3.69
N LEU A 111 15.41 -3.85 -3.44
CA LEU A 111 15.32 -2.65 -2.59
C LEU A 111 15.75 -2.92 -1.15
N SER A 112 15.42 -4.10 -0.59
CA SER A 112 15.82 -4.49 0.77
C SER A 112 17.33 -4.72 0.89
N ILE A 113 17.98 -5.22 -0.17
CA ILE A 113 19.44 -5.37 -0.23
C ILE A 113 20.10 -3.98 -0.21
N VAL A 114 19.55 -3.01 -0.95
CA VAL A 114 20.00 -1.60 -0.90
C VAL A 114 19.81 -1.04 0.49
N ALA A 115 18.63 -1.16 1.08
CA ALA A 115 18.34 -0.68 2.42
C ALA A 115 19.35 -1.20 3.45
N ARG A 116 19.65 -2.51 3.39
CA ARG A 116 20.70 -3.11 4.24
C ARG A 116 22.08 -2.50 3.99
N LYS A 117 22.45 -2.32 2.71
CA LYS A 117 23.79 -1.84 2.32
C LYS A 117 24.01 -0.37 2.68
N THR A 118 22.99 0.47 2.58
CA THR A 118 23.04 1.90 2.89
C THR A 118 22.70 2.23 4.35
N GLY A 119 22.09 1.26 5.07
CA GLY A 119 21.57 1.48 6.42
C GLY A 119 20.19 2.14 6.45
N ALA A 120 19.54 2.31 5.29
CA ALA A 120 18.23 2.92 5.14
C ALA A 120 17.13 2.13 5.85
N LYS A 121 16.06 2.84 6.24
CA LYS A 121 14.78 2.21 6.61
C LYS A 121 14.05 1.75 5.35
N MET A 122 13.39 0.60 5.40
CA MET A 122 12.61 0.04 4.29
C MET A 122 11.12 0.07 4.63
N VAL A 123 10.33 0.78 3.86
CA VAL A 123 8.85 0.73 3.91
C VAL A 123 8.34 -0.11 2.75
N GLN A 124 7.65 -1.21 3.04
CA GLN A 124 7.05 -2.09 2.05
C GLN A 124 5.54 -2.01 2.13
N ILE A 125 4.91 -1.53 1.06
CA ILE A 125 3.45 -1.61 0.97
C ILE A 125 3.06 -3.05 0.63
N SER A 126 2.19 -3.61 1.46
CA SER A 126 1.63 -4.95 1.32
C SER A 126 0.10 -4.90 1.31
N THR A 127 -0.55 -6.04 1.41
CA THR A 127 -1.99 -6.21 1.22
C THR A 127 -2.59 -7.16 2.26
N ASP A 128 -3.89 -7.07 2.49
CA ASP A 128 -4.69 -8.06 3.21
C ASP A 128 -4.81 -9.39 2.47
N ASP A 129 -4.62 -9.42 1.14
CA ASP A 129 -4.59 -10.64 0.32
C ASP A 129 -3.49 -11.64 0.70
N VAL A 130 -2.62 -11.29 1.65
CA VAL A 130 -1.71 -12.25 2.30
C VAL A 130 -2.44 -13.25 3.19
N PHE A 131 -3.70 -12.99 3.53
CA PHE A 131 -4.59 -13.90 4.28
C PHE A 131 -5.54 -14.64 3.34
N ASP A 132 -6.22 -15.66 3.86
CA ASP A 132 -7.16 -16.49 3.07
C ASP A 132 -8.60 -15.98 3.05
N GLY A 133 -8.92 -14.96 3.84
CA GLY A 133 -10.23 -14.33 3.87
C GLY A 133 -11.37 -15.18 4.45
N ILE A 134 -11.09 -16.33 5.09
CA ILE A 134 -12.14 -17.25 5.58
C ILE A 134 -12.64 -16.95 7.00
N ARG A 135 -11.98 -16.07 7.73
CA ARG A 135 -12.34 -15.73 9.11
C ARG A 135 -13.48 -14.73 9.15
N HIS A 136 -14.40 -14.91 10.13
CA HIS A 136 -15.44 -13.94 10.42
C HIS A 136 -15.02 -12.82 11.39
N THR A 137 -13.78 -12.87 11.89
CA THR A 137 -13.19 -11.85 12.75
C THR A 137 -12.00 -11.22 12.06
N PRO A 138 -11.68 -9.94 12.32
CA PRO A 138 -10.51 -9.30 11.75
C PRO A 138 -9.22 -10.09 12.02
N TYR A 139 -8.35 -10.14 11.01
CA TYR A 139 -6.98 -10.65 11.18
C TYR A 139 -6.14 -9.63 11.95
N THR A 140 -5.15 -10.14 12.65
CA THR A 140 -4.11 -9.34 13.33
C THR A 140 -2.76 -9.51 12.64
N GLU A 141 -1.80 -8.67 12.95
CA GLU A 141 -0.44 -8.75 12.42
C GLU A 141 0.29 -10.05 12.80
N PHE A 142 -0.18 -10.71 13.86
CA PHE A 142 0.39 -11.95 14.42
C PHE A 142 -0.23 -13.21 13.83
N ASP A 143 -1.32 -13.08 13.07
CA ASP A 143 -1.96 -14.23 12.44
C ASP A 143 -1.12 -14.78 11.28
N ASP A 144 -1.15 -16.10 11.12
CA ASP A 144 -0.49 -16.77 10.01
C ASP A 144 -1.10 -16.36 8.67
N THR A 145 -0.25 -16.09 7.71
CA THR A 145 -0.65 -15.75 6.35
C THR A 145 -0.88 -17.00 5.52
N ASN A 146 -1.94 -16.99 4.68
CA ASN A 146 -2.31 -18.11 3.80
C ASN A 146 -2.92 -17.58 2.48
N PRO A 147 -2.16 -16.84 1.65
CA PRO A 147 -2.67 -16.19 0.46
C PRO A 147 -3.21 -17.20 -0.56
N LYS A 148 -4.36 -16.89 -1.15
CA LYS A 148 -5.03 -17.74 -2.15
C LYS A 148 -4.70 -17.34 -3.59
N THR A 149 -4.50 -16.04 -3.84
CA THR A 149 -4.22 -15.49 -5.17
C THR A 149 -2.73 -15.45 -5.49
N VAL A 150 -2.35 -15.39 -6.76
CA VAL A 150 -0.96 -15.15 -7.17
C VAL A 150 -0.50 -13.79 -6.68
N TYR A 151 -1.36 -12.76 -6.75
CA TYR A 151 -1.08 -11.45 -6.18
C TYR A 151 -0.70 -11.54 -4.71
N GLY A 152 -1.56 -12.11 -3.87
CA GLY A 152 -1.29 -12.27 -2.43
C GLY A 152 -0.03 -13.08 -2.14
N ARG A 153 0.20 -14.18 -2.88
CA ARG A 153 1.42 -15.01 -2.75
C ARG A 153 2.69 -14.22 -3.11
N SER A 154 2.66 -13.44 -4.21
CA SER A 154 3.81 -12.62 -4.63
C SER A 154 4.11 -11.50 -3.64
N LYS A 155 3.09 -10.81 -3.12
CA LYS A 155 3.23 -9.79 -2.07
C LYS A 155 3.78 -10.39 -0.77
N ARG A 156 3.27 -11.55 -0.37
CA ARG A 156 3.78 -12.27 0.81
C ARG A 156 5.25 -12.69 0.66
N ALA A 157 5.65 -13.13 -0.53
CA ALA A 157 7.05 -13.43 -0.81
C ALA A 157 7.93 -12.18 -0.68
N GLY A 158 7.44 -11.01 -1.13
CA GLY A 158 8.11 -9.71 -0.92
C GLY A 158 8.27 -9.37 0.56
N GLU A 159 7.21 -9.56 1.40
CA GLU A 159 7.33 -9.37 2.85
C GLU A 159 8.44 -10.24 3.47
N ASN A 160 8.55 -11.50 3.02
CA ASN A 160 9.57 -12.42 3.52
C ASN A 160 10.98 -11.91 3.19
N TYR A 161 11.22 -11.47 1.96
CA TYR A 161 12.50 -10.89 1.58
C TYR A 161 12.83 -9.63 2.38
N VAL A 162 11.86 -8.73 2.59
CA VAL A 162 12.07 -7.54 3.42
C VAL A 162 12.51 -7.93 4.83
N LYS A 163 11.83 -8.89 5.47
CA LYS A 163 12.16 -9.38 6.82
C LYS A 163 13.54 -10.05 6.88
N GLU A 164 13.92 -10.76 5.83
CA GLU A 164 15.20 -11.48 5.74
C GLU A 164 16.39 -10.51 5.56
N PHE A 165 16.23 -9.51 4.70
CA PHE A 165 17.35 -8.66 4.29
C PHE A 165 17.55 -7.42 5.15
N THR A 166 16.51 -6.88 5.82
CA THR A 166 16.67 -5.71 6.67
C THR A 166 15.84 -5.77 7.95
N HIS A 167 16.47 -5.40 9.09
CA HIS A 167 15.78 -5.28 10.38
C HIS A 167 15.06 -3.93 10.53
N LYS A 168 15.51 -2.90 9.81
CA LYS A 168 14.91 -1.56 9.83
C LYS A 168 13.77 -1.49 8.81
N HIS A 169 12.66 -2.21 9.05
CA HIS A 169 11.56 -2.26 8.09
C HIS A 169 10.20 -1.97 8.72
N PHE A 170 9.33 -1.39 7.90
CA PHE A 170 7.91 -1.26 8.12
C PHE A 170 7.17 -1.97 6.97
N ILE A 171 6.46 -3.05 7.26
CA ILE A 171 5.58 -3.72 6.30
C ILE A 171 4.16 -3.25 6.60
N LEU A 172 3.52 -2.57 5.64
CA LEU A 172 2.20 -1.99 5.80
C LEU A 172 1.20 -2.77 4.96
N ARG A 173 0.39 -3.61 5.59
CA ARG A 173 -0.71 -4.33 4.95
C ARG A 173 -1.92 -3.41 4.92
N SER A 174 -2.32 -3.01 3.72
CA SER A 174 -3.49 -2.17 3.49
C SER A 174 -4.56 -2.91 2.71
N ASN A 175 -5.76 -2.35 2.68
CA ASN A 175 -6.92 -2.92 2.00
C ASN A 175 -7.65 -1.82 1.23
N TRP A 176 -8.13 -2.13 0.02
CA TRP A 176 -8.99 -1.31 -0.82
C TRP A 176 -8.57 0.16 -0.84
N VAL A 177 -7.30 0.41 -1.15
CA VAL A 177 -6.77 1.77 -1.17
C VAL A 177 -7.46 2.58 -2.28
N TYR A 178 -7.94 3.77 -1.93
CA TYR A 178 -8.58 4.70 -2.86
C TYR A 178 -7.96 6.09 -2.75
N GLY A 179 -8.01 6.84 -3.86
CA GLY A 179 -7.44 8.18 -4.01
C GLY A 179 -7.42 8.58 -5.47
N ASN A 180 -6.32 9.20 -5.90
CA ASN A 180 -6.12 9.54 -7.30
C ASN A 180 -5.84 8.27 -8.14
N GLY A 181 -6.14 8.33 -9.46
CA GLY A 181 -5.85 7.25 -10.40
C GLY A 181 -6.94 6.17 -10.48
N ASN A 182 -6.58 5.00 -11.00
CA ASN A 182 -7.53 3.91 -11.21
C ASN A 182 -7.74 3.11 -9.92
N ASN A 183 -8.94 3.18 -9.34
CA ASN A 183 -9.33 2.45 -8.14
C ASN A 183 -10.84 2.19 -8.13
N PHE A 184 -11.31 1.41 -7.17
CA PHE A 184 -12.72 1.04 -7.08
C PHE A 184 -13.67 2.26 -7.02
N VAL A 185 -13.33 3.29 -6.26
CA VAL A 185 -14.14 4.51 -6.14
C VAL A 185 -14.33 5.18 -7.51
N ASN A 186 -13.22 5.40 -8.23
CA ASN A 186 -13.25 6.06 -9.54
C ASN A 186 -13.94 5.20 -10.60
N ARG A 187 -13.84 3.87 -10.52
CA ARG A 187 -14.59 2.96 -11.40
C ARG A 187 -16.10 3.02 -11.15
N VAL A 188 -16.53 3.06 -9.88
CA VAL A 188 -17.95 3.23 -9.52
C VAL A 188 -18.48 4.58 -10.03
N LEU A 189 -17.73 5.66 -9.84
CA LEU A 189 -18.11 6.99 -10.30
C LEU A 189 -18.23 7.08 -11.82
N HIS A 190 -17.29 6.47 -12.54
CA HIS A 190 -17.32 6.41 -14.01
C HIS A 190 -18.49 5.54 -14.51
N ALA A 191 -18.75 4.40 -13.86
CA ALA A 191 -19.87 3.55 -14.21
C ALA A 191 -21.22 4.29 -14.04
N ALA A 192 -21.33 5.12 -12.99
CA ALA A 192 -22.54 5.92 -12.77
C ALA A 192 -22.80 6.99 -13.86
N ASP A 193 -21.78 7.37 -14.62
CA ASP A 193 -21.94 8.30 -15.76
C ASP A 193 -22.23 7.59 -17.09
N THR A 194 -21.99 6.28 -17.15
CA THR A 194 -21.98 5.52 -18.44
C THR A 194 -22.95 4.35 -18.48
N LYS A 195 -23.50 3.94 -17.34
CA LYS A 195 -24.38 2.76 -17.21
C LYS A 195 -25.66 3.14 -16.45
N ASP A 196 -26.73 2.41 -16.71
CA ASP A 196 -28.01 2.51 -15.99
C ASP A 196 -28.02 1.64 -14.72
N GLU A 197 -27.22 0.56 -14.74
CA GLU A 197 -27.13 -0.42 -13.67
C GLU A 197 -25.68 -0.91 -13.50
N LEU A 198 -25.34 -1.29 -12.25
CA LEU A 198 -24.04 -1.83 -11.89
C LEU A 198 -24.20 -3.00 -10.90
N LEU A 199 -23.64 -4.17 -11.25
CA LEU A 199 -23.60 -5.36 -10.42
C LEU A 199 -22.36 -5.31 -9.53
N ILE A 200 -22.54 -5.34 -8.20
CA ILE A 200 -21.43 -5.21 -7.24
C ILE A 200 -21.44 -6.37 -6.25
N ALA A 201 -20.26 -6.93 -6.02
CA ALA A 201 -20.07 -7.99 -5.05
C ALA A 201 -20.52 -7.56 -3.63
N SER A 202 -21.34 -8.39 -2.98
CA SER A 202 -21.81 -8.18 -1.61
C SER A 202 -21.22 -9.20 -0.62
N ASP A 203 -20.44 -10.13 -1.12
CA ASP A 203 -19.76 -11.21 -0.38
C ASP A 203 -18.27 -10.95 -0.11
N GLN A 204 -17.74 -9.79 -0.56
CA GLN A 204 -16.39 -9.33 -0.24
C GLN A 204 -16.46 -8.27 0.85
N PHE A 205 -15.75 -8.50 1.95
CA PHE A 205 -15.68 -7.58 3.09
C PHE A 205 -14.27 -7.03 3.26
N GLY A 206 -14.18 -5.74 3.60
CA GLY A 206 -12.90 -5.08 3.78
C GLY A 206 -13.02 -3.72 4.47
N SER A 207 -11.88 -3.05 4.60
CA SER A 207 -11.75 -1.73 5.22
C SER A 207 -11.18 -0.73 4.21
N PRO A 208 -12.02 -0.02 3.44
CA PRO A 208 -11.55 0.96 2.46
C PRO A 208 -10.58 1.95 3.09
N THR A 209 -9.45 2.21 2.43
CA THR A 209 -8.35 2.99 3.00
C THR A 209 -7.99 4.16 2.09
N SER A 210 -8.01 5.38 2.65
CA SER A 210 -7.56 6.57 1.95
C SER A 210 -6.05 6.54 1.71
N ALA A 211 -5.62 6.74 0.45
CA ALA A 211 -4.20 6.83 0.11
C ALA A 211 -3.50 7.97 0.86
N LYS A 212 -4.18 9.12 1.08
CA LYS A 212 -3.63 10.24 1.86
C LYS A 212 -3.45 9.91 3.34
N ASP A 213 -4.37 9.14 3.93
CA ASP A 213 -4.23 8.73 5.32
C ASP A 213 -3.11 7.68 5.46
N LEU A 214 -3.01 6.74 4.51
CA LEU A 214 -1.90 5.79 4.47
C LEU A 214 -0.55 6.51 4.31
N ALA A 215 -0.47 7.54 3.45
CA ALA A 215 0.72 8.36 3.29
C ALA A 215 1.12 9.07 4.60
N ARG A 216 0.16 9.63 5.35
CA ARG A 216 0.43 10.26 6.66
C ARG A 216 0.99 9.26 7.67
N ILE A 217 0.49 8.02 7.66
CA ILE A 217 1.00 6.95 8.53
C ILE A 217 2.43 6.58 8.15
N ILE A 218 2.70 6.44 6.85
CA ILE A 218 4.05 6.18 6.36
C ILE A 218 5.00 7.27 6.86
N LEU A 219 4.66 8.55 6.63
CA LEU A 219 5.48 9.69 7.06
C LEU A 219 5.63 9.80 8.59
N TYR A 220 4.64 9.35 9.36
CA TYR A 220 4.78 9.23 10.80
C TYR A 220 5.74 8.11 11.20
N LEU A 221 5.57 6.90 10.63
CA LEU A 221 6.35 5.71 11.00
C LEU A 221 7.84 5.87 10.67
N ILE A 222 8.19 6.47 9.53
CA ILE A 222 9.59 6.64 9.13
C ILE A 222 10.38 7.54 10.09
N LYS A 223 9.70 8.42 10.84
CA LYS A 223 10.32 9.25 11.91
C LYS A 223 10.55 8.46 13.19
N THR A 224 10.10 7.21 13.29
CA THR A 224 10.25 6.33 14.46
C THR A 224 11.25 5.19 14.18
N ASN A 225 11.55 4.40 15.23
CA ASN A 225 12.29 3.15 15.11
C ASN A 225 11.43 1.93 15.52
N GLU A 226 10.11 2.09 15.50
CA GLU A 226 9.14 1.04 15.83
C GLU A 226 8.95 0.10 14.63
N TYR A 227 10.02 -0.64 14.30
CA TYR A 227 10.05 -1.55 13.15
C TYR A 227 9.10 -2.72 13.30
N GLY A 228 8.55 -3.20 12.19
CA GLY A 228 7.67 -4.37 12.20
C GLY A 228 6.64 -4.42 11.07
N THR A 229 5.65 -5.30 11.25
CA THR A 229 4.50 -5.44 10.35
C THR A 229 3.28 -4.77 10.99
N TYR A 230 2.52 -4.01 10.20
CA TYR A 230 1.34 -3.25 10.63
C TYR A 230 0.18 -3.48 9.70
N HIS A 231 -1.02 -3.56 10.24
CA HIS A 231 -2.25 -3.41 9.47
C HIS A 231 -2.58 -1.92 9.36
N ALA A 232 -2.39 -1.37 8.16
CA ALA A 232 -2.54 0.05 7.87
C ALA A 232 -3.82 0.28 7.06
N THR A 233 -4.99 0.16 7.72
CA THR A 233 -6.32 0.34 7.13
C THR A 233 -7.12 1.40 7.87
N CYS A 234 -8.17 1.94 7.26
CA CYS A 234 -9.16 2.75 7.97
C CYS A 234 -10.02 1.87 8.90
N GLN A 235 -10.69 2.49 9.85
CA GLN A 235 -11.59 1.78 10.78
C GLN A 235 -12.91 1.40 10.13
N GLY A 236 -13.49 0.31 10.62
CA GLY A 236 -14.77 -0.19 10.16
C GLY A 236 -14.62 -1.28 9.10
N VAL A 237 -15.71 -1.94 8.82
CA VAL A 237 -15.84 -3.01 7.83
C VAL A 237 -17.08 -2.72 7.01
N CYS A 238 -16.99 -2.88 5.70
CA CYS A 238 -18.13 -2.89 4.79
C CYS A 238 -17.89 -3.90 3.67
N ASN A 239 -18.95 -4.28 2.96
CA ASN A 239 -18.78 -5.01 1.71
C ASN A 239 -18.65 -4.04 0.51
N ARG A 240 -18.27 -4.56 -0.65
CA ARG A 240 -18.11 -3.73 -1.87
C ARG A 240 -19.39 -3.00 -2.26
N TYR A 241 -20.53 -3.65 -2.12
CA TYR A 241 -21.84 -3.06 -2.43
C TYR A 241 -22.15 -1.86 -1.51
N GLU A 242 -21.98 -2.01 -0.19
CA GLU A 242 -22.16 -0.94 0.79
C GLU A 242 -21.19 0.22 0.53
N PHE A 243 -19.94 -0.10 0.19
CA PHE A 243 -18.96 0.92 -0.16
C PHE A 243 -19.37 1.71 -1.42
N ALA A 244 -19.82 1.02 -2.47
CA ALA A 244 -20.32 1.69 -3.68
C ALA A 244 -21.55 2.57 -3.42
N GLN A 245 -22.48 2.12 -2.55
CA GLN A 245 -23.62 2.94 -2.15
C GLN A 245 -23.19 4.25 -1.49
N GLU A 246 -22.24 4.21 -0.57
CA GLU A 246 -21.77 5.41 0.12
C GLU A 246 -20.98 6.32 -0.81
N VAL A 247 -20.16 5.77 -1.73
CA VAL A 247 -19.46 6.54 -2.78
C VAL A 247 -20.46 7.33 -3.63
N LEU A 248 -21.52 6.69 -4.13
CA LEU A 248 -22.52 7.34 -4.97
C LEU A 248 -23.32 8.39 -4.22
N LYS A 249 -23.70 8.10 -2.99
CA LYS A 249 -24.41 9.02 -2.10
C LYS A 249 -23.59 10.30 -1.87
N LEU A 250 -22.32 10.17 -1.51
CA LEU A 250 -21.40 11.30 -1.27
C LEU A 250 -21.13 12.10 -2.55
N ALA A 251 -21.07 11.44 -3.71
CA ALA A 251 -20.90 12.08 -5.01
C ALA A 251 -22.19 12.71 -5.57
N GLY A 252 -23.34 12.50 -4.93
CA GLY A 252 -24.64 12.95 -5.43
C GLY A 252 -25.07 12.28 -6.74
N LYS A 253 -24.50 11.13 -7.07
CA LYS A 253 -24.78 10.35 -8.28
C LYS A 253 -25.85 9.28 -8.03
N ARG A 254 -26.59 8.92 -9.07
CA ARG A 254 -27.63 7.90 -9.02
C ARG A 254 -27.45 6.90 -10.15
N ILE A 255 -27.40 5.62 -9.78
CA ILE A 255 -27.40 4.47 -10.66
C ILE A 255 -28.08 3.31 -9.92
N THR A 256 -28.69 2.39 -10.62
CA THR A 256 -29.24 1.16 -10.01
C THR A 256 -28.08 0.27 -9.59
N LEU A 257 -27.92 0.03 -8.27
CA LEU A 257 -26.94 -0.96 -7.76
C LEU A 257 -27.67 -2.25 -7.43
N ARG A 258 -27.11 -3.38 -7.90
CA ARG A 258 -27.57 -4.74 -7.49
C ARG A 258 -26.46 -5.49 -6.77
N PRO A 259 -26.73 -6.01 -5.54
CA PRO A 259 -25.83 -6.90 -4.86
C PRO A 259 -25.79 -8.26 -5.54
N VAL A 260 -24.60 -8.75 -5.83
CA VAL A 260 -24.38 -10.07 -6.45
C VAL A 260 -23.24 -10.78 -5.73
N VAL A 261 -23.00 -12.06 -6.05
CA VAL A 261 -21.79 -12.77 -5.63
C VAL A 261 -20.59 -12.32 -6.47
N THR A 262 -19.40 -12.51 -5.95
CA THR A 262 -18.14 -12.03 -6.59
C THR A 262 -18.02 -12.43 -8.06
N SER A 263 -18.41 -13.67 -8.42
CA SER A 263 -18.32 -14.18 -9.80
C SER A 263 -19.25 -13.49 -10.81
N GLU A 264 -20.25 -12.72 -10.34
CA GLU A 264 -21.24 -12.01 -11.15
C GLU A 264 -21.04 -10.48 -11.12
N SER A 265 -20.03 -9.99 -10.41
CA SER A 265 -19.76 -8.55 -10.26
C SER A 265 -19.22 -7.96 -11.56
N ASP A 266 -19.71 -6.77 -11.93
CA ASP A 266 -19.21 -5.95 -13.06
C ASP A 266 -17.79 -5.38 -12.80
N LEU A 267 -17.41 -5.25 -11.55
CA LEU A 267 -16.10 -4.72 -11.16
C LEU A 267 -15.29 -5.82 -10.51
N SER A 268 -14.12 -6.08 -11.08
CA SER A 268 -13.15 -7.00 -10.50
C SER A 268 -12.73 -6.57 -9.10
N SER A 269 -12.18 -7.47 -8.32
CA SER A 269 -11.78 -7.26 -6.92
C SER A 269 -10.55 -6.36 -6.71
N THR A 270 -9.97 -5.82 -7.76
CA THR A 270 -8.83 -4.88 -7.70
C THR A 270 -9.24 -3.47 -7.39
#